data_d5099da3db41d2803969a87cbaef6683
#
_entry.id   d5099da3db41d2803969a87cbaef6683
#
_cell.length_a   1.000
_cell.length_b   1.000
_cell.length_c   1.000
_cell.angle_alpha   90.00
_cell.angle_beta   90.00
_cell.angle_gamma   90.00
#
_symmetry.space_group_name_H-M   'P 1'
#
loop_
_entity.id
_entity.type
_entity.pdbx_description
1 polymer ?
#
loop_
_entity_poly.entity_id
_entity_poly.type
_entity_poly.pdbx_seq_one_letter_code
_entity_poly.pdbx_strand_id
1 'polypeptide(L)'
;MTREYISFTEYTINNNKIAWWLVKNNKKFNVRQVYNYGNRVADYGTIIKTIKERRDNVPADALISEFVECAIFDNKDLSFLPNYVTGTNGVKYYTNTIVSMNNRVSAYEVLHGESPKIVYITDIHGNGTTNISADATLEKCYKAFGKFSTIDGFLSKIQGRGYSYYFNSIYNTDATIDRIKNRKGVNCTDSSQLTYRVGKGLGYDVQFIHVKCKSGTGHVRVRLKHPKHTDNAWIYRDPAAVLKGNGIKSNWCMNGHVIAYNPSWILHDTFV
;
A
#
# COMPACT_ATOMS: atom_id res chain seq x y z
N MET A 1 -21.87 16.02 -7.26
CA MET A 1 -21.94 14.57 -7.59
C MET A 1 -22.03 13.81 -6.29
N THR A 2 -23.09 13.03 -6.11
CA THR A 2 -23.25 12.13 -4.98
C THR A 2 -22.24 10.98 -5.16
N ARG A 3 -21.39 10.77 -4.18
CA ARG A 3 -20.40 9.69 -4.21
C ARG A 3 -21.12 8.36 -4.03
N GLU A 4 -20.91 7.42 -4.95
CA GLU A 4 -21.44 6.08 -4.80
C GLU A 4 -20.67 5.31 -3.73
N TYR A 5 -21.38 4.67 -2.84
CA TYR A 5 -20.83 3.83 -1.76
C TYR A 5 -21.66 2.60 -1.53
N ILE A 6 -21.07 1.61 -0.88
CA ILE A 6 -21.75 0.43 -0.35
C ILE A 6 -21.50 0.33 1.15
N SER A 7 -22.33 -0.45 1.85
CA SER A 7 -22.06 -0.77 3.25
C SER A 7 -20.78 -1.62 3.37
N PHE A 8 -20.14 -1.57 4.53
CA PHE A 8 -19.02 -2.46 4.81
C PHE A 8 -19.43 -3.94 4.71
N THR A 9 -20.65 -4.26 5.11
CA THR A 9 -21.21 -5.62 4.95
C THR A 9 -21.26 -6.05 3.48
N GLU A 10 -21.77 -5.20 2.58
CA GLU A 10 -21.80 -5.52 1.15
C GLU A 10 -20.41 -5.66 0.56
N TYR A 11 -19.49 -4.80 0.96
CA TYR A 11 -18.08 -4.90 0.58
C TYR A 11 -17.46 -6.23 1.02
N THR A 12 -17.68 -6.67 2.29
CA THR A 12 -17.14 -7.92 2.79
C THR A 12 -17.76 -9.15 2.13
N ILE A 13 -19.06 -9.10 1.79
CA ILE A 13 -19.71 -10.15 0.99
C ILE A 13 -19.03 -10.31 -0.37
N ASN A 14 -18.76 -9.22 -1.06
CA ASN A 14 -18.10 -9.26 -2.36
C ASN A 14 -16.66 -9.81 -2.25
N ASN A 15 -15.90 -9.42 -1.23
CA ASN A 15 -14.60 -10.02 -0.96
C ASN A 15 -14.71 -11.52 -0.65
N ASN A 16 -15.69 -11.92 0.12
CA ASN A 16 -15.93 -13.36 0.42
C ASN A 16 -16.21 -14.16 -0.85
N LYS A 17 -16.98 -13.61 -1.79
CA LYS A 17 -17.23 -14.24 -3.09
C LYS A 17 -15.93 -14.40 -3.90
N ILE A 18 -15.08 -13.40 -3.93
CA ILE A 18 -13.75 -13.49 -4.57
C ILE A 18 -12.88 -14.51 -3.85
N ALA A 19 -12.82 -14.46 -2.52
CA ALA A 19 -12.05 -15.41 -1.72
C ALA A 19 -12.50 -16.86 -1.95
N TRP A 20 -13.81 -17.08 -2.00
CA TRP A 20 -14.39 -18.39 -2.32
C TRP A 20 -14.02 -18.85 -3.72
N TRP A 21 -14.07 -17.94 -4.71
CA TRP A 21 -13.60 -18.21 -6.07
C TRP A 21 -12.14 -18.65 -6.09
N LEU A 22 -11.26 -17.93 -5.41
CA LEU A 22 -9.84 -18.26 -5.30
C LEU A 22 -9.63 -19.65 -4.72
N VAL A 23 -10.30 -19.98 -3.62
CA VAL A 23 -10.20 -21.30 -2.98
C VAL A 23 -10.73 -22.43 -3.87
N LYS A 24 -11.82 -22.18 -4.60
CA LYS A 24 -12.48 -23.17 -5.45
C LYS A 24 -11.70 -23.45 -6.74
N ASN A 25 -11.17 -22.40 -7.37
CA ASN A 25 -10.67 -22.49 -8.74
C ASN A 25 -9.14 -22.50 -8.83
N ASN A 26 -8.44 -22.09 -7.77
CA ASN A 26 -6.99 -22.07 -7.78
C ASN A 26 -6.37 -22.90 -6.67
N LYS A 27 -5.81 -24.06 -7.04
CA LYS A 27 -5.14 -24.98 -6.13
C LYS A 27 -3.69 -24.58 -5.79
N LYS A 28 -3.15 -23.50 -6.39
CA LYS A 28 -1.70 -23.19 -6.32
C LYS A 28 -1.37 -21.76 -5.91
N PHE A 29 -2.34 -20.97 -5.45
CA PHE A 29 -1.99 -19.61 -5.05
C PHE A 29 -1.25 -19.59 -3.72
N ASN A 30 -0.32 -18.66 -3.61
CA ASN A 30 0.71 -18.64 -2.60
C ASN A 30 0.43 -17.52 -1.60
N VAL A 31 -0.36 -17.81 -0.57
CA VAL A 31 -0.56 -16.89 0.55
C VAL A 31 -0.09 -17.58 1.82
N ARG A 32 0.96 -17.06 2.45
CA ARG A 32 1.53 -17.65 3.66
C ARG A 32 0.91 -17.10 4.94
N GLN A 33 0.60 -15.82 4.95
CA GLN A 33 0.11 -15.10 6.12
C GLN A 33 -0.83 -13.98 5.69
N VAL A 34 -1.82 -13.69 6.51
CA VAL A 34 -2.71 -12.54 6.37
C VAL A 34 -2.49 -11.61 7.55
N TYR A 35 -2.46 -10.31 7.30
CA TYR A 35 -2.21 -9.29 8.29
C TYR A 35 -3.40 -8.35 8.39
N ASN A 36 -3.69 -7.90 9.60
CA ASN A 36 -4.68 -6.87 9.86
C ASN A 36 -4.02 -5.72 10.65
N TYR A 37 -4.22 -4.50 10.23
CA TYR A 37 -3.60 -3.29 10.81
C TYR A 37 -2.07 -3.35 10.95
N GLY A 38 -1.41 -4.15 10.11
CA GLY A 38 0.02 -4.37 10.17
C GLY A 38 0.49 -5.52 11.05
N ASN A 39 -0.42 -6.21 11.72
CA ASN A 39 -0.12 -7.35 12.58
C ASN A 39 -0.57 -8.67 11.94
N ARG A 40 0.18 -9.74 12.20
CA ARG A 40 -0.25 -11.07 11.79
C ARG A 40 -1.52 -11.46 12.54
N VAL A 41 -2.56 -11.87 11.80
CA VAL A 41 -3.88 -12.18 12.37
C VAL A 41 -4.22 -13.65 12.29
N ALA A 42 -3.90 -14.31 11.17
CA ALA A 42 -4.15 -15.71 10.95
C ALA A 42 -3.15 -16.34 9.98
N ASP A 43 -2.98 -17.63 10.08
CA ASP A 43 -2.27 -18.42 9.08
C ASP A 43 -3.19 -18.77 7.89
N TYR A 44 -2.55 -19.18 6.81
CA TYR A 44 -3.25 -19.57 5.58
C TYR A 44 -4.30 -20.67 5.79
N GLY A 45 -3.98 -21.69 6.59
CA GLY A 45 -4.88 -22.83 6.82
C GLY A 45 -6.17 -22.41 7.51
N THR A 46 -6.07 -21.56 8.51
CA THR A 46 -7.23 -20.99 9.24
C THR A 46 -8.12 -20.17 8.31
N ILE A 47 -7.52 -19.30 7.47
CA ILE A 47 -8.29 -18.49 6.52
C ILE A 47 -8.98 -19.35 5.48
N ILE A 48 -8.30 -20.34 4.90
CA ILE A 48 -8.92 -21.26 3.92
C ILE A 48 -10.10 -22.02 4.54
N LYS A 49 -9.97 -22.50 5.78
CA LYS A 49 -11.04 -23.15 6.51
C LYS A 49 -12.25 -22.21 6.66
N THR A 50 -12.01 -21.00 7.13
CA THR A 50 -13.04 -19.97 7.31
C THR A 50 -13.75 -19.64 5.99
N ILE A 51 -13.02 -19.49 4.88
CA ILE A 51 -13.61 -19.21 3.56
C ILE A 51 -14.48 -20.38 3.10
N LYS A 52 -14.02 -21.62 3.28
CA LYS A 52 -14.80 -22.83 2.92
C LYS A 52 -16.08 -22.96 3.72
N GLU A 53 -16.06 -22.60 4.99
CA GLU A 53 -17.24 -22.64 5.86
C GLU A 53 -18.25 -21.55 5.52
N ARG A 54 -17.77 -20.36 5.20
CA ARG A 54 -18.62 -19.20 4.87
C ARG A 54 -19.14 -19.21 3.43
N ARG A 55 -18.33 -19.72 2.51
CA ARG A 55 -18.61 -19.67 1.06
C ARG A 55 -18.86 -18.23 0.59
N ASP A 56 -19.70 -18.05 -0.43
CA ASP A 56 -20.00 -16.76 -1.05
C ASP A 56 -21.25 -16.06 -0.56
N ASN A 57 -22.01 -16.72 0.31
CA ASN A 57 -23.33 -16.23 0.78
C ASN A 57 -23.29 -15.55 2.15
N VAL A 58 -22.17 -15.61 2.85
CA VAL A 58 -22.03 -15.10 4.21
C VAL A 58 -21.07 -13.90 4.22
N PRO A 59 -21.41 -12.80 4.92
CA PRO A 59 -20.51 -11.67 5.08
C PRO A 59 -19.16 -12.10 5.63
N ALA A 60 -18.11 -11.62 5.01
CA ALA A 60 -16.75 -11.79 5.48
C ALA A 60 -16.35 -10.61 6.38
N ASP A 61 -15.32 -10.79 7.17
CA ASP A 61 -14.66 -9.72 7.91
C ASP A 61 -13.51 -9.10 7.08
N ALA A 62 -12.86 -8.07 7.64
CA ALA A 62 -11.71 -7.42 7.02
C ALA A 62 -10.55 -8.40 6.74
N LEU A 63 -10.40 -9.43 7.58
CA LEU A 63 -9.37 -10.44 7.41
C LEU A 63 -9.50 -11.21 6.09
N ILE A 64 -10.73 -11.51 5.64
CA ILE A 64 -10.98 -12.14 4.34
C ILE A 64 -10.69 -11.17 3.19
N SER A 65 -11.00 -9.90 3.37
CA SER A 65 -10.62 -8.86 2.40
C SER A 65 -9.11 -8.77 2.21
N GLU A 66 -8.37 -8.79 3.31
CA GLU A 66 -6.90 -8.82 3.29
C GLU A 66 -6.36 -10.11 2.64
N PHE A 67 -7.01 -11.24 2.85
CA PHE A 67 -6.66 -12.48 2.15
C PHE A 67 -6.74 -12.34 0.64
N VAL A 68 -7.83 -11.76 0.11
CA VAL A 68 -7.98 -11.50 -1.33
C VAL A 68 -6.83 -10.64 -1.85
N GLU A 69 -6.50 -9.58 -1.11
CA GLU A 69 -5.43 -8.68 -1.48
C GLU A 69 -4.05 -9.32 -1.43
N CYS A 70 -3.77 -10.12 -0.40
CA CYS A 70 -2.56 -10.91 -0.30
C CYS A 70 -2.45 -11.93 -1.44
N ALA A 71 -3.54 -12.62 -1.79
CA ALA A 71 -3.56 -13.57 -2.88
C ALA A 71 -3.24 -12.91 -4.22
N ILE A 72 -3.79 -11.71 -4.47
CA ILE A 72 -3.49 -10.93 -5.67
C ILE A 72 -2.03 -10.49 -5.70
N PHE A 73 -1.49 -10.05 -4.58
CA PHE A 73 -0.10 -9.60 -4.49
C PHE A 73 0.91 -10.73 -4.68
N ASP A 74 0.65 -11.89 -4.08
CA ASP A 74 1.59 -13.02 -4.08
C ASP A 74 1.59 -13.83 -5.39
N ASN A 75 0.57 -13.66 -6.22
CA ASN A 75 0.45 -14.40 -7.47
C ASN A 75 0.68 -13.47 -8.68
N LYS A 76 1.53 -13.91 -9.59
CA LYS A 76 1.88 -13.16 -10.80
C LYS A 76 0.84 -13.29 -11.91
N ASP A 77 0.20 -14.44 -12.00
CA ASP A 77 -0.85 -14.71 -12.97
C ASP A 77 -2.20 -14.53 -12.28
N LEU A 78 -2.94 -13.51 -12.68
CA LEU A 78 -4.27 -13.18 -12.17
C LEU A 78 -5.40 -13.59 -13.13
N SER A 79 -5.09 -14.35 -14.16
CA SER A 79 -6.08 -14.80 -15.16
C SER A 79 -7.19 -15.68 -14.57
N PHE A 80 -6.95 -16.26 -13.40
CA PHE A 80 -7.92 -17.07 -12.67
C PHE A 80 -8.92 -16.24 -11.84
N LEU A 81 -8.72 -14.93 -11.70
CA LEU A 81 -9.67 -14.09 -10.97
C LEU A 81 -10.98 -13.95 -11.76
N PRO A 82 -12.14 -13.91 -11.10
CA PRO A 82 -13.38 -13.61 -11.78
C PRO A 82 -13.36 -12.17 -12.29
N ASN A 83 -13.92 -11.93 -13.48
CA ASN A 83 -14.01 -10.57 -13.99
C ASN A 83 -14.86 -9.67 -13.09
N TYR A 84 -15.90 -10.23 -12.49
CA TYR A 84 -16.79 -9.54 -11.55
C TYR A 84 -17.42 -10.52 -10.57
N VAL A 85 -17.94 -9.98 -9.49
CA VAL A 85 -18.87 -10.65 -8.57
C VAL A 85 -20.19 -9.88 -8.52
N THR A 86 -21.29 -10.56 -8.27
CA THR A 86 -22.60 -9.90 -8.13
C THR A 86 -22.92 -9.72 -6.65
N GLY A 87 -23.16 -8.49 -6.25
CA GLY A 87 -23.55 -8.15 -4.88
C GLY A 87 -24.93 -8.64 -4.50
N THR A 88 -25.31 -8.48 -3.24
CA THR A 88 -26.65 -8.82 -2.73
C THR A 88 -27.75 -7.91 -3.32
N ASN A 89 -27.35 -6.70 -3.72
CA ASN A 89 -28.18 -5.72 -4.41
C ASN A 89 -28.33 -5.96 -5.93
N GLY A 90 -27.78 -7.07 -6.46
CA GLY A 90 -27.81 -7.41 -7.88
C GLY A 90 -26.80 -6.63 -8.74
N VAL A 91 -26.03 -5.71 -8.17
CA VAL A 91 -25.02 -4.93 -8.89
C VAL A 91 -23.79 -5.78 -9.15
N LYS A 92 -23.23 -5.66 -10.36
CA LYS A 92 -21.95 -6.27 -10.71
C LYS A 92 -20.79 -5.37 -10.29
N TYR A 93 -19.92 -5.90 -9.43
CA TYR A 93 -18.68 -5.26 -9.01
C TYR A 93 -17.50 -5.95 -9.70
N TYR A 94 -16.78 -5.22 -10.52
CA TYR A 94 -15.58 -5.76 -11.16
C TYR A 94 -14.49 -6.02 -10.10
N THR A 95 -13.71 -7.05 -10.31
CA THR A 95 -12.66 -7.45 -9.34
C THR A 95 -11.67 -6.33 -9.07
N ASN A 96 -11.26 -5.57 -10.08
CA ASN A 96 -10.40 -4.40 -9.90
C ASN A 96 -11.03 -3.30 -9.03
N THR A 97 -12.36 -3.12 -9.11
CA THR A 97 -13.10 -2.20 -8.23
C THR A 97 -13.04 -2.66 -6.77
N ILE A 98 -13.26 -3.96 -6.53
CA ILE A 98 -13.16 -4.53 -5.17
C ILE A 98 -11.74 -4.39 -4.62
N VAL A 99 -10.71 -4.66 -5.43
CA VAL A 99 -9.30 -4.45 -5.02
C VAL A 99 -9.03 -2.99 -4.67
N SER A 100 -9.57 -2.05 -5.44
CA SER A 100 -9.48 -0.62 -5.12
C SER A 100 -10.22 -0.27 -3.81
N MET A 101 -11.33 -0.92 -3.50
CA MET A 101 -12.02 -0.79 -2.21
C MET A 101 -11.17 -1.36 -1.06
N ASN A 102 -10.51 -2.50 -1.26
CA ASN A 102 -9.62 -3.10 -0.25
C ASN A 102 -8.55 -2.09 0.19
N ASN A 103 -7.90 -1.41 -0.75
CA ASN A 103 -6.90 -0.39 -0.43
C ASN A 103 -7.47 0.74 0.44
N ARG A 104 -8.71 1.18 0.17
CA ARG A 104 -9.36 2.23 0.96
C ARG A 104 -9.78 1.75 2.35
N VAL A 105 -10.31 0.54 2.45
CA VAL A 105 -10.65 -0.07 3.73
C VAL A 105 -9.40 -0.22 4.58
N SER A 106 -8.36 -0.78 4.02
CA SER A 106 -7.09 -0.97 4.73
C SER A 106 -6.47 0.35 5.18
N ALA A 107 -6.51 1.39 4.34
CA ALA A 107 -6.07 2.72 4.72
C ALA A 107 -6.88 3.28 5.89
N TYR A 108 -8.19 3.10 5.87
CA TYR A 108 -9.07 3.52 6.97
C TYR A 108 -8.72 2.77 8.26
N GLU A 109 -8.61 1.44 8.19
CA GLU A 109 -8.31 0.58 9.34
C GLU A 109 -6.95 0.89 9.97
N VAL A 110 -5.92 1.15 9.15
CA VAL A 110 -4.59 1.56 9.64
C VAL A 110 -4.66 2.91 10.37
N LEU A 111 -5.51 3.84 9.90
CA LEU A 111 -5.63 5.17 10.49
C LEU A 111 -6.47 5.17 11.76
N HIS A 112 -7.56 4.41 11.79
CA HIS A 112 -8.59 4.51 12.83
C HIS A 112 -8.56 3.33 13.81
N GLY A 113 -7.96 2.19 13.44
CA GLY A 113 -7.96 0.97 14.24
C GLY A 113 -9.30 0.22 14.26
N GLU A 114 -10.22 0.59 13.37
CA GLU A 114 -11.54 -0.03 13.21
C GLU A 114 -11.96 -0.08 11.75
N SER A 115 -12.89 -0.95 11.42
CA SER A 115 -13.43 -1.05 10.05
C SER A 115 -14.41 0.09 9.74
N PRO A 116 -14.45 0.60 8.50
CA PRO A 116 -15.39 1.66 8.10
C PRO A 116 -16.82 1.14 8.04
N LYS A 117 -17.82 2.02 8.25
CA LYS A 117 -19.23 1.67 8.08
C LYS A 117 -19.66 1.58 6.61
N ILE A 118 -19.02 2.39 5.77
CA ILE A 118 -19.29 2.46 4.32
C ILE A 118 -17.98 2.43 3.56
N VAL A 119 -18.02 1.91 2.33
CA VAL A 119 -16.88 1.88 1.41
C VAL A 119 -17.29 2.53 0.09
N TYR A 120 -16.55 3.52 -0.36
CA TYR A 120 -16.81 4.18 -1.63
C TYR A 120 -16.42 3.27 -2.81
N ILE A 121 -17.31 3.17 -3.79
CA ILE A 121 -17.11 2.36 -5.01
C ILE A 121 -16.05 2.99 -5.89
N THR A 122 -16.17 4.31 -6.12
CA THR A 122 -15.17 5.08 -6.85
C THR A 122 -14.11 5.60 -5.89
N ASP A 123 -12.89 5.62 -6.34
CA ASP A 123 -11.83 6.29 -5.61
C ASP A 123 -12.28 7.73 -5.37
N ILE A 124 -12.39 8.11 -4.11
CA ILE A 124 -12.64 9.50 -3.70
C ILE A 124 -11.58 10.41 -4.35
N HIS A 125 -10.48 9.83 -4.71
CA HIS A 125 -9.31 10.45 -5.26
C HIS A 125 -9.38 10.76 -6.74
N GLY A 126 -10.38 10.29 -7.44
CA GLY A 126 -10.74 10.95 -8.71
C GLY A 126 -11.09 12.41 -8.52
N ASN A 127 -11.36 12.85 -7.26
CA ASN A 127 -11.69 14.25 -6.95
C ASN A 127 -11.25 14.74 -5.56
N GLY A 128 -10.40 14.06 -4.83
CA GLY A 128 -10.18 14.52 -3.46
C GLY A 128 -8.93 14.07 -2.73
N THR A 129 -8.10 13.17 -3.20
CA THR A 129 -6.70 13.47 -3.08
C THR A 129 -6.50 14.54 -4.12
N THR A 130 -6.40 15.71 -3.65
CA THR A 130 -5.59 16.68 -4.33
C THR A 130 -4.44 15.91 -4.95
N ASN A 131 -4.30 15.92 -6.28
CA ASN A 131 -3.01 15.84 -6.92
C ASN A 131 -2.21 16.94 -6.24
N ILE A 132 -1.68 16.58 -5.04
CA ILE A 132 -0.79 17.49 -4.36
C ILE A 132 0.40 17.42 -5.26
N SER A 133 0.62 18.47 -6.04
CA SER A 133 1.81 18.62 -6.86
C SER A 133 3.01 18.26 -5.99
N ALA A 134 4.09 17.80 -6.57
CA ALA A 134 5.31 17.53 -5.83
C ALA A 134 5.71 18.73 -4.95
N ASP A 135 5.43 19.95 -5.41
CA ASP A 135 5.62 21.20 -4.68
C ASP A 135 4.72 21.30 -3.44
N ALA A 136 3.44 20.95 -3.56
CA ALA A 136 2.54 20.97 -2.41
C ALA A 136 2.88 19.89 -1.36
N THR A 137 3.38 18.73 -1.78
CA THR A 137 3.94 17.73 -0.85
C THR A 137 5.15 18.29 -0.12
N LEU A 138 6.03 18.98 -0.84
CA LEU A 138 7.22 19.59 -0.28
C LEU A 138 6.86 20.64 0.79
N GLU A 139 5.90 21.53 0.51
CA GLU A 139 5.41 22.52 1.46
C GLU A 139 4.79 21.87 2.72
N LYS A 140 4.01 20.81 2.57
CA LYS A 140 3.48 20.05 3.71
C LYS A 140 4.59 19.41 4.54
N CYS A 141 5.60 18.85 3.90
CA CYS A 141 6.77 18.30 4.59
C CYS A 141 7.57 19.39 5.30
N TYR A 142 7.73 20.57 4.72
CA TYR A 142 8.37 21.72 5.39
C TYR A 142 7.61 22.14 6.65
N LYS A 143 6.28 22.20 6.56
CA LYS A 143 5.42 22.51 7.72
C LYS A 143 5.49 21.44 8.81
N ALA A 144 5.59 20.17 8.43
CA ALA A 144 5.60 19.06 9.38
C ALA A 144 6.96 18.79 10.03
N PHE A 145 8.06 18.97 9.28
CA PHE A 145 9.41 18.51 9.66
C PHE A 145 10.47 19.61 9.64
N GLY A 146 10.11 20.82 9.19
CA GLY A 146 11.05 21.93 8.98
C GLY A 146 11.72 21.87 7.60
N LYS A 147 12.32 22.98 7.18
CA LYS A 147 12.93 23.13 5.85
C LYS A 147 14.16 22.22 5.65
N PHE A 148 14.31 21.73 4.44
CA PHE A 148 15.43 20.96 3.92
C PHE A 148 15.57 21.25 2.41
N SER A 149 16.73 21.02 1.84
CA SER A 149 17.02 21.29 0.41
C SER A 149 17.50 20.05 -0.35
N THR A 150 17.65 18.92 0.34
CA THR A 150 18.11 17.66 -0.26
C THR A 150 17.30 16.50 0.29
N ILE A 151 17.30 15.37 -0.42
CA ILE A 151 16.70 14.12 0.06
C ILE A 151 17.34 13.66 1.37
N ASP A 152 18.63 13.77 1.51
CA ASP A 152 19.31 13.38 2.75
C ASP A 152 18.93 14.30 3.92
N GLY A 153 18.71 15.58 3.64
CA GLY A 153 18.15 16.53 4.59
C GLY A 153 16.74 16.17 5.03
N PHE A 154 15.86 15.80 4.10
CA PHE A 154 14.52 15.29 4.42
C PHE A 154 14.59 14.02 5.28
N LEU A 155 15.36 13.02 4.85
CA LEU A 155 15.51 11.77 5.57
C LEU A 155 16.05 11.97 6.99
N SER A 156 16.99 12.92 7.18
CA SER A 156 17.47 13.30 8.51
C SER A 156 16.37 13.86 9.41
N LYS A 157 15.39 14.58 8.86
CA LYS A 157 14.25 15.12 9.61
C LYS A 157 13.28 14.04 10.07
N ILE A 158 13.17 12.95 9.33
CA ILE A 158 12.25 11.85 9.66
C ILE A 158 12.93 10.65 10.32
N GLN A 159 14.24 10.68 10.50
CA GLN A 159 15.00 9.58 11.11
C GLN A 159 14.48 9.25 12.52
N GLY A 160 14.25 7.95 12.76
CA GLY A 160 13.78 7.44 14.06
C GLY A 160 12.34 7.83 14.41
N ARG A 161 11.53 8.32 13.45
CA ARG A 161 10.13 8.68 13.69
C ARG A 161 9.16 7.52 13.62
N GLY A 162 9.63 6.30 13.44
CA GLY A 162 8.86 5.07 13.53
C GLY A 162 8.62 4.42 12.18
N TYR A 163 8.96 3.15 12.12
CA TYR A 163 8.59 2.21 11.08
C TYR A 163 7.58 1.22 11.65
N SER A 164 6.54 0.91 10.89
CA SER A 164 5.56 -0.11 11.23
C SER A 164 5.27 -0.95 10.00
N TYR A 165 5.37 -2.27 10.12
CA TYR A 165 4.95 -3.16 9.04
C TYR A 165 3.43 -3.31 9.07
N TYR A 166 2.81 -3.08 7.92
CA TYR A 166 1.44 -3.48 7.61
C TYR A 166 1.37 -3.81 6.13
N PHE A 167 0.52 -4.74 5.76
CA PHE A 167 0.52 -5.29 4.41
C PHE A 167 -0.04 -4.29 3.40
N ASN A 168 -1.20 -3.73 3.70
CA ASN A 168 -1.88 -2.80 2.80
C ASN A 168 -1.43 -1.36 3.05
N SER A 169 -0.85 -0.75 2.03
CA SER A 169 -0.35 0.62 2.11
C SER A 169 -1.49 1.63 2.14
N ILE A 170 -1.26 2.73 2.83
CA ILE A 170 -2.27 3.80 3.01
C ILE A 170 -2.52 4.55 1.70
N TYR A 171 -1.48 4.68 0.85
CA TYR A 171 -1.51 5.44 -0.40
C TYR A 171 -2.08 6.87 -0.25
N ASN A 172 -1.81 7.50 0.89
CA ASN A 172 -2.28 8.84 1.22
C ASN A 172 -1.14 9.67 1.81
N THR A 173 -0.75 10.71 1.09
CA THR A 173 0.40 11.56 1.46
C THR A 173 0.19 12.27 2.79
N ASP A 174 -1.01 12.82 3.04
CA ASP A 174 -1.29 13.57 4.28
C ASP A 174 -1.29 12.65 5.48
N ALA A 175 -1.93 11.50 5.37
CA ALA A 175 -1.94 10.49 6.41
C ALA A 175 -0.52 9.96 6.69
N THR A 176 0.30 9.75 5.66
CA THR A 176 1.69 9.32 5.81
C THR A 176 2.51 10.38 6.55
N ILE A 177 2.38 11.66 6.18
CA ILE A 177 3.04 12.78 6.87
C ILE A 177 2.59 12.84 8.35
N ASP A 178 1.30 12.75 8.60
CA ASP A 178 0.75 12.80 9.98
C ASP A 178 1.27 11.65 10.82
N ARG A 179 1.27 10.42 10.30
CA ARG A 179 1.81 9.25 11.02
C ARG A 179 3.29 9.40 11.35
N ILE A 180 4.10 9.88 10.39
CA ILE A 180 5.53 10.13 10.64
C ILE A 180 5.71 11.24 11.67
N LYS A 181 4.97 12.34 11.56
CA LYS A 181 5.01 13.46 12.50
C LYS A 181 4.70 12.99 13.92
N ASN A 182 3.66 12.18 14.09
CA ASN A 182 3.17 11.70 15.38
C ASN A 182 3.81 10.37 15.82
N ARG A 183 4.88 9.91 15.14
CA ARG A 183 5.62 8.68 15.47
C ARG A 183 4.77 7.40 15.52
N LYS A 184 3.67 7.36 14.73
CA LYS A 184 2.77 6.20 14.62
C LYS A 184 3.32 5.09 13.71
N GLY A 185 4.44 5.32 13.05
CA GLY A 185 5.06 4.40 12.11
C GLY A 185 4.34 4.32 10.76
N VAL A 186 5.11 4.07 9.72
CA VAL A 186 4.64 3.81 8.35
C VAL A 186 5.44 2.67 7.73
N ASN A 187 4.86 1.97 6.74
CA ASN A 187 5.54 0.88 6.07
C ASN A 187 6.53 1.36 4.98
N CYS A 188 7.21 0.40 4.35
CA CYS A 188 8.21 0.70 3.32
C CYS A 188 7.59 1.33 2.07
N THR A 189 6.39 0.95 1.68
CA THR A 189 5.70 1.50 0.51
C THR A 189 5.32 2.95 0.73
N ASP A 190 4.58 3.27 1.79
CA ASP A 190 4.13 4.64 2.07
C ASP A 190 5.29 5.60 2.30
N SER A 191 6.33 5.16 3.02
CA SER A 191 7.53 5.98 3.22
C SER A 191 8.32 6.22 1.93
N SER A 192 8.38 5.21 1.05
CA SER A 192 9.01 5.36 -0.27
C SER A 192 8.21 6.29 -1.18
N GLN A 193 6.88 6.23 -1.13
CA GLN A 193 6.02 7.13 -1.88
C GLN A 193 6.17 8.58 -1.45
N LEU A 194 6.20 8.84 -0.14
CA LEU A 194 6.46 10.19 0.37
C LEU A 194 7.85 10.68 -0.08
N THR A 195 8.87 9.82 0.01
CA THR A 195 10.23 10.17 -0.43
C THR A 195 10.31 10.40 -1.93
N TYR A 196 9.56 9.64 -2.73
CA TYR A 196 9.43 9.86 -4.17
C TYR A 196 8.89 11.27 -4.47
N ARG A 197 7.77 11.66 -3.83
CA ARG A 197 7.15 12.98 -4.03
C ARG A 197 8.06 14.13 -3.59
N VAL A 198 8.68 14.00 -2.43
CA VAL A 198 9.67 14.98 -1.95
C VAL A 198 10.84 15.09 -2.92
N GLY A 199 11.33 13.97 -3.43
CA GLY A 199 12.40 13.95 -4.42
C GLY A 199 12.02 14.68 -5.70
N LYS A 200 10.80 14.43 -6.22
CA LYS A 200 10.29 15.15 -7.41
C LYS A 200 10.17 16.65 -7.14
N GLY A 201 9.63 17.06 -5.98
CA GLY A 201 9.55 18.49 -5.60
C GLY A 201 10.91 19.17 -5.44
N LEU A 202 11.95 18.42 -5.07
CA LEU A 202 13.35 18.90 -5.03
C LEU A 202 14.05 18.82 -6.40
N GLY A 203 13.36 18.39 -7.45
CA GLY A 203 13.91 18.32 -8.81
C GLY A 203 14.73 17.07 -9.12
N TYR A 204 14.66 16.03 -8.29
CA TYR A 204 15.32 14.75 -8.59
C TYR A 204 14.54 13.94 -9.64
N ASP A 205 15.25 13.17 -10.45
CA ASP A 205 14.65 12.00 -11.07
C ASP A 205 14.59 10.89 -10.02
N VAL A 206 13.40 10.28 -9.85
CA VAL A 206 13.15 9.29 -8.78
C VAL A 206 12.49 8.07 -9.36
N GLN A 207 12.91 6.90 -8.89
CA GLN A 207 12.30 5.63 -9.23
C GLN A 207 12.11 4.79 -7.97
N PHE A 208 11.00 4.06 -7.91
CA PHE A 208 10.82 3.01 -6.93
C PHE A 208 11.64 1.77 -7.29
N ILE A 209 12.05 1.03 -6.27
CA ILE A 209 12.68 -0.27 -6.43
C ILE A 209 11.93 -1.25 -5.55
N HIS A 210 11.28 -2.23 -6.17
CA HIS A 210 10.74 -3.38 -5.47
C HIS A 210 11.77 -4.49 -5.44
N VAL A 211 12.13 -4.95 -4.26
CA VAL A 211 13.12 -6.01 -4.05
C VAL A 211 12.54 -7.16 -3.25
N LYS A 212 13.01 -8.37 -3.51
CA LYS A 212 12.82 -9.54 -2.66
C LYS A 212 14.06 -9.72 -1.79
N CYS A 213 13.89 -9.57 -0.48
CA CYS A 213 14.96 -9.76 0.48
C CYS A 213 15.40 -11.23 0.54
N LYS A 214 16.59 -11.52 1.04
CA LYS A 214 17.04 -12.89 1.29
C LYS A 214 16.12 -13.68 2.24
N SER A 215 15.42 -12.98 3.14
CA SER A 215 14.39 -13.55 4.01
C SER A 215 13.12 -14.00 3.27
N GLY A 216 12.99 -13.67 1.97
CA GLY A 216 11.78 -13.92 1.19
C GLY A 216 10.76 -12.79 1.24
N THR A 217 10.92 -11.80 2.14
CA THR A 217 10.01 -10.66 2.28
C THR A 217 10.18 -9.66 1.12
N GLY A 218 9.08 -9.11 0.62
CA GLY A 218 9.10 -7.97 -0.31
C GLY A 218 9.46 -6.68 0.42
N HIS A 219 10.17 -5.78 -0.25
CA HIS A 219 10.55 -4.48 0.29
C HIS A 219 10.57 -3.42 -0.81
N VAL A 220 10.21 -2.20 -0.46
CA VAL A 220 10.20 -1.05 -1.37
C VAL A 220 11.15 0.01 -0.85
N ARG A 221 11.95 0.54 -1.76
CA ARG A 221 12.87 1.65 -1.54
C ARG A 221 12.92 2.54 -2.78
N VAL A 222 13.71 3.60 -2.77
CA VAL A 222 13.86 4.52 -3.91
C VAL A 222 15.30 4.61 -4.38
N ARG A 223 15.46 4.92 -5.66
CA ARG A 223 16.71 5.48 -6.20
C ARG A 223 16.44 6.85 -6.78
N LEU A 224 17.39 7.74 -6.65
CA LEU A 224 17.27 9.13 -7.03
C LEU A 224 18.50 9.58 -7.80
N LYS A 225 18.29 10.49 -8.73
CA LYS A 225 19.34 11.10 -9.52
C LYS A 225 19.11 12.60 -9.52
N HIS A 226 20.11 13.34 -9.06
CA HIS A 226 20.00 14.79 -9.03
C HIS A 226 20.31 15.36 -10.43
N PRO A 227 19.46 16.24 -10.98
CA PRO A 227 19.63 16.75 -12.34
C PRO A 227 20.90 17.57 -12.54
N LYS A 228 21.46 18.11 -11.46
CA LYS A 228 22.68 18.90 -11.48
C LYS A 228 23.99 18.07 -11.32
N HIS A 229 23.86 16.76 -11.06
CA HIS A 229 25.03 15.89 -10.97
C HIS A 229 25.39 15.35 -12.35
N THR A 230 26.57 15.68 -12.80
CA THR A 230 27.10 15.35 -14.14
C THR A 230 27.48 13.87 -14.29
N ASP A 231 27.72 13.18 -13.16
CA ASP A 231 28.09 11.76 -13.13
C ASP A 231 26.94 10.78 -13.42
N ASN A 232 25.74 11.31 -13.51
CA ASN A 232 24.54 10.51 -13.82
C ASN A 232 24.28 9.35 -12.85
N ALA A 233 24.92 9.32 -11.68
CA ALA A 233 24.87 8.24 -10.73
C ALA A 233 23.54 8.20 -9.98
N TRP A 234 22.98 6.99 -9.85
CA TRP A 234 21.84 6.75 -8.99
C TRP A 234 22.30 6.63 -7.53
N ILE A 235 21.70 7.42 -6.65
CA ILE A 235 21.79 7.23 -5.20
C ILE A 235 20.61 6.40 -4.71
N TYR A 236 20.86 5.47 -3.81
CA TYR A 236 19.84 4.58 -3.26
C TYR A 236 19.50 5.02 -1.84
N ARG A 237 18.22 5.10 -1.52
CA ARG A 237 17.72 5.46 -0.19
C ARG A 237 16.59 4.54 0.23
N ASP A 238 16.62 4.19 1.50
CA ASP A 238 15.64 3.35 2.14
C ASP A 238 14.96 4.10 3.29
N PRO A 239 13.86 4.80 3.01
CA PRO A 239 13.18 5.59 4.04
C PRO A 239 12.62 4.74 5.17
N ALA A 240 12.28 3.47 4.95
CA ALA A 240 11.83 2.57 6.00
C ALA A 240 12.95 2.28 7.02
N ALA A 241 14.17 2.01 6.53
CA ALA A 241 15.34 1.84 7.39
C ALA A 241 15.63 3.11 8.19
N VAL A 242 15.53 4.28 7.56
CA VAL A 242 15.74 5.58 8.21
C VAL A 242 14.69 5.82 9.28
N LEU A 243 13.43 5.58 9.01
CA LEU A 243 12.33 5.71 9.99
C LEU A 243 12.50 4.78 11.19
N LYS A 244 13.08 3.60 10.99
CA LYS A 244 13.44 2.69 12.09
C LYS A 244 14.56 3.23 12.99
N GLY A 245 15.27 4.25 12.55
CA GLY A 245 16.37 4.87 13.28
C GLY A 245 17.75 4.57 12.73
N ASN A 246 17.84 3.83 11.63
CA ASN A 246 19.12 3.56 10.98
C ASN A 246 19.68 4.84 10.31
N GLY A 247 20.95 4.81 9.94
CA GLY A 247 21.60 5.93 9.25
C GLY A 247 20.99 6.21 7.87
N ILE A 248 21.14 7.44 7.39
CA ILE A 248 20.52 7.94 6.13
C ILE A 248 20.86 7.09 4.91
N LYS A 249 22.06 6.51 4.88
CA LYS A 249 22.53 5.64 3.80
C LYS A 249 22.23 4.16 4.05
N SER A 250 21.61 3.82 5.17
CA SER A 250 21.22 2.44 5.46
C SER A 250 20.21 1.96 4.44
N ASN A 251 20.31 0.69 4.10
CA ASN A 251 19.52 0.09 3.07
C ASN A 251 19.24 -1.37 3.43
N TRP A 252 17.99 -1.64 3.81
CA TRP A 252 17.54 -3.01 4.04
C TRP A 252 17.49 -3.74 2.70
N CYS A 253 17.75 -5.02 2.73
CA CYS A 253 17.73 -5.86 1.53
C CYS A 253 18.68 -5.36 0.42
N MET A 254 19.81 -4.73 0.79
CA MET A 254 20.80 -4.23 -0.17
C MET A 254 21.22 -5.30 -1.20
N ASN A 255 21.36 -6.54 -0.74
CA ASN A 255 21.69 -7.70 -1.58
C ASN A 255 20.44 -8.51 -1.98
N GLY A 256 19.25 -7.91 -1.89
CA GLY A 256 18.01 -8.51 -2.34
C GLY A 256 17.92 -8.52 -3.87
N HIS A 257 17.15 -9.47 -4.40
CA HIS A 257 16.86 -9.52 -5.83
C HIS A 257 15.89 -8.39 -6.21
N VAL A 258 16.26 -7.57 -7.19
CA VAL A 258 15.36 -6.55 -7.74
C VAL A 258 14.30 -7.23 -8.58
N ILE A 259 13.03 -7.07 -8.17
CA ILE A 259 11.87 -7.62 -8.88
C ILE A 259 11.45 -6.65 -9.98
N ALA A 260 11.35 -5.36 -9.66
CA ALA A 260 10.91 -4.34 -10.61
C ALA A 260 11.40 -2.94 -10.22
N TYR A 261 11.57 -2.11 -11.23
CA TYR A 261 11.63 -0.66 -11.11
C TYR A 261 10.27 -0.07 -11.47
N ASN A 262 9.80 0.91 -10.71
CA ASN A 262 8.50 1.56 -10.89
C ASN A 262 7.35 0.56 -11.12
N PRO A 263 7.13 -0.40 -10.20
CA PRO A 263 6.06 -1.38 -10.39
C PRO A 263 4.70 -0.68 -10.46
N SER A 264 3.84 -1.12 -11.37
CA SER A 264 2.53 -0.50 -11.64
C SER A 264 1.61 -0.41 -10.42
N TRP A 265 1.69 -1.36 -9.49
CA TRP A 265 0.89 -1.36 -8.28
C TRP A 265 1.27 -0.26 -7.27
N ILE A 266 2.49 0.31 -7.37
CA ILE A 266 2.95 1.43 -6.55
C ILE A 266 2.60 2.78 -7.20
N LEU A 267 2.61 2.82 -8.54
CA LEU A 267 2.26 3.98 -9.31
C LEU A 267 0.73 4.03 -9.47
N HIS A 268 0.03 4.35 -8.40
CA HIS A 268 -1.37 4.71 -8.50
C HIS A 268 -1.52 6.07 -9.18
N ASP A 269 -2.60 6.27 -9.95
CA ASP A 269 -2.93 7.53 -10.65
C ASP A 269 -2.95 8.78 -9.74
N THR A 270 -2.98 8.55 -8.43
CA THR A 270 -2.81 9.60 -7.41
C THR A 270 -1.37 10.12 -7.30
N PHE A 271 -0.41 9.56 -8.07
CA PHE A 271 1.01 9.90 -8.02
C PHE A 271 1.54 10.60 -9.26
N VAL A 272 0.70 10.82 -10.26
CA VAL A 272 1.09 11.56 -11.48
C VAL A 272 0.80 13.03 -11.32
#